data_e0381df199d946b5f0b349ce12555f00
#
_entry.id   e0381df199d946b5f0b349ce12555f00
#
_cell.length_a   1.000
_cell.length_b   1.000
_cell.length_c   1.000
_cell.angle_alpha   90.00
_cell.angle_beta   90.00
_cell.angle_gamma   90.00
#
_symmetry.space_group_name_H-M   'P 1'
#
loop_
_entity.id
_entity.type
_entity.pdbx_description
1 polymer ?
#
loop_
_entity_poly.entity_id
_entity_poly.type
_entity_poly.pdbx_seq_one_letter_code
_entity_poly.pdbx_strand_id
1 'polypeptide(L)'
;MNNNNGLVRLQKYMADLGIASRRKSEQMIADGMVKVNGRTAAIGDKVNPKRDKVTVRGRKIAAGAKAKRYYIMLNKPRGYVTTMSDEMGRKCVAELVKDIPARIYPVGRLDRDSEGLLLMTNDGEFANRVTHPSKHVYKVYRVTVRPAINEEQLVEMSSGMVIDGKKTAPAEVRVVQREEGRCVLAIILR
;
A
#
# COMPACT_ATOMS: atom_id res chain seq x y z
N MET A 1 -5.86 -28.73 5.99
CA MET A 1 -6.49 -28.70 4.65
C MET A 1 -7.29 -27.40 4.52
N ASN A 2 -6.74 -26.36 3.91
CA ASN A 2 -7.46 -25.10 3.72
C ASN A 2 -8.38 -25.22 2.52
N ASN A 3 -9.63 -25.63 2.76
CA ASN A 3 -10.72 -25.58 1.79
C ASN A 3 -11.12 -24.11 1.53
N ASN A 4 -10.24 -23.36 0.91
CA ASN A 4 -10.60 -22.06 0.38
C ASN A 4 -11.22 -22.27 -1.01
N ASN A 5 -12.49 -22.60 -1.02
CA ASN A 5 -13.33 -23.03 -2.18
C ASN A 5 -13.47 -21.91 -3.25
N GLY A 6 -12.44 -21.14 -3.53
CA GLY A 6 -12.46 -20.02 -4.50
C GLY A 6 -13.30 -18.83 -4.06
N LEU A 7 -13.72 -18.79 -2.78
CA LEU A 7 -14.48 -17.70 -2.21
C LEU A 7 -13.56 -16.52 -1.84
N VAL A 8 -13.92 -15.33 -2.28
CA VAL A 8 -13.23 -14.07 -1.92
C VAL A 8 -14.20 -13.13 -1.23
N ARG A 9 -13.68 -12.26 -0.35
CA ARG A 9 -14.49 -11.20 0.25
C ARG A 9 -15.07 -10.31 -0.85
N LEU A 10 -16.36 -9.97 -0.74
CA LEU A 10 -17.06 -9.19 -1.77
C LEU A 10 -16.41 -7.83 -2.03
N GLN A 11 -16.02 -7.09 -0.98
CA GLN A 11 -15.31 -5.82 -1.14
C GLN A 11 -13.93 -5.98 -1.81
N LYS A 12 -13.24 -7.11 -1.58
CA LYS A 12 -11.99 -7.42 -2.30
C LYS A 12 -12.28 -7.64 -3.78
N TYR A 13 -13.29 -8.45 -4.11
CA TYR A 13 -13.69 -8.71 -5.48
C TYR A 13 -14.04 -7.44 -6.25
N MET A 14 -14.84 -6.55 -5.64
CA MET A 14 -15.17 -5.25 -6.22
C MET A 14 -13.94 -4.36 -6.44
N ALA A 15 -12.99 -4.38 -5.50
CA ALA A 15 -11.76 -3.60 -5.62
C ALA A 15 -10.82 -4.16 -6.68
N ASP A 16 -10.71 -5.48 -6.80
CA ASP A 16 -9.90 -6.16 -7.82
C ASP A 16 -10.43 -5.91 -9.25
N LEU A 17 -11.75 -5.66 -9.37
CA LEU A 17 -12.40 -5.23 -10.62
C LEU A 17 -12.31 -3.70 -10.86
N GLY A 18 -11.68 -2.95 -9.98
CA GLY A 18 -11.53 -1.50 -10.12
C GLY A 18 -12.80 -0.68 -9.84
N ILE A 19 -13.88 -1.29 -9.31
CA ILE A 19 -15.16 -0.62 -9.04
C ILE A 19 -14.99 0.49 -8.01
N ALA A 20 -14.34 0.17 -6.85
CA ALA A 20 -14.07 1.12 -5.78
C ALA A 20 -12.92 0.62 -4.89
N SER A 21 -12.48 1.43 -3.90
CA SER A 21 -11.59 0.92 -2.85
C SER A 21 -12.33 -0.10 -1.98
N ARG A 22 -11.62 -0.94 -1.24
CA ARG A 22 -12.24 -1.91 -0.32
C ARG A 22 -13.19 -1.22 0.66
N ARG A 23 -12.75 -0.12 1.29
CA ARG A 23 -13.58 0.67 2.23
C ARG A 23 -14.81 1.28 1.54
N LYS A 24 -14.64 1.86 0.34
CA LYS A 24 -15.78 2.39 -0.40
C LYS A 24 -16.72 1.30 -0.89
N SER A 25 -16.20 0.11 -1.20
CA SER A 25 -17.01 -1.06 -1.54
C SER A 25 -17.82 -1.55 -0.33
N GLU A 26 -17.22 -1.56 0.87
CA GLU A 26 -17.95 -1.86 2.12
C GLU A 26 -19.07 -0.86 2.36
N GLN A 27 -18.83 0.44 2.15
CA GLN A 27 -19.88 1.44 2.25
C GLN A 27 -21.00 1.19 1.24
N MET A 28 -20.68 0.88 -0.02
CA MET A 28 -21.68 0.56 -1.03
C MET A 28 -22.50 -0.69 -0.70
N ILE A 29 -21.89 -1.67 -0.04
CA ILE A 29 -22.57 -2.86 0.46
C ILE A 29 -23.52 -2.49 1.60
N ALA A 30 -23.06 -1.69 2.57
CA ALA A 30 -23.88 -1.20 3.69
C ALA A 30 -25.08 -0.37 3.21
N ASP A 31 -24.87 0.44 2.18
CA ASP A 31 -25.92 1.26 1.55
C ASP A 31 -26.91 0.44 0.70
N GLY A 32 -26.79 -0.89 0.66
CA GLY A 32 -27.69 -1.78 -0.09
C GLY A 32 -27.54 -1.70 -1.62
N MET A 33 -26.48 -1.05 -2.13
CA MET A 33 -26.25 -0.85 -3.58
C MET A 33 -25.73 -2.10 -4.29
N VAL A 34 -25.39 -3.15 -3.55
CA VAL A 34 -24.74 -4.36 -4.07
C VAL A 34 -25.64 -5.56 -3.87
N LYS A 35 -25.82 -6.36 -4.94
CA LYS A 35 -26.54 -7.63 -4.84
C LYS A 35 -25.68 -8.78 -5.33
N VAL A 36 -25.80 -9.92 -4.67
CA VAL A 36 -25.20 -11.19 -5.05
C VAL A 36 -26.31 -12.19 -5.36
N ASN A 37 -26.34 -12.73 -6.56
CA ASN A 37 -27.38 -13.66 -7.04
C ASN A 37 -28.81 -13.13 -6.82
N GLY A 38 -29.01 -11.80 -6.97
CA GLY A 38 -30.30 -11.14 -6.78
C GLY A 38 -30.60 -10.70 -5.34
N ARG A 39 -29.92 -11.25 -4.32
CA ARG A 39 -30.07 -10.90 -2.90
C ARG A 39 -29.19 -9.70 -2.56
N THR A 40 -29.71 -8.75 -1.80
CA THR A 40 -28.91 -7.64 -1.24
C THR A 40 -27.78 -8.20 -0.36
N ALA A 41 -26.57 -7.75 -0.65
CA ALA A 41 -25.38 -8.22 0.03
C ALA A 41 -25.22 -7.55 1.40
N ALA A 42 -24.56 -8.23 2.33
CA ALA A 42 -24.20 -7.74 3.65
C ALA A 42 -22.66 -7.60 3.80
N ILE A 43 -22.24 -6.77 4.76
CA ILE A 43 -20.82 -6.65 5.12
C ILE A 43 -20.32 -8.02 5.57
N GLY A 44 -19.16 -8.43 5.03
CA GLY A 44 -18.59 -9.74 5.34
C GLY A 44 -18.92 -10.84 4.33
N ASP A 45 -19.87 -10.62 3.42
CA ASP A 45 -20.21 -11.59 2.37
C ASP A 45 -18.97 -11.95 1.55
N LYS A 46 -18.97 -13.21 1.11
CA LYS A 46 -17.97 -13.77 0.20
C LYS A 46 -18.67 -14.22 -1.07
N VAL A 47 -17.93 -14.14 -2.18
CA VAL A 47 -18.43 -14.53 -3.50
C VAL A 47 -17.43 -15.46 -4.19
N ASN A 48 -17.93 -16.34 -5.01
CA ASN A 48 -17.14 -17.09 -5.97
C ASN A 48 -17.15 -16.35 -7.30
N PRO A 49 -16.00 -15.76 -7.73
CA PRO A 49 -15.92 -14.97 -8.96
C PRO A 49 -16.33 -15.72 -10.24
N LYS A 50 -16.30 -17.06 -10.22
CA LYS A 50 -16.63 -17.90 -11.37
C LYS A 50 -18.09 -18.29 -11.44
N ARG A 51 -18.84 -18.23 -10.31
CA ARG A 51 -20.21 -18.76 -10.20
C ARG A 51 -21.22 -17.68 -9.87
N ASP A 52 -20.85 -16.73 -8.99
CA ASP A 52 -21.79 -15.78 -8.45
C ASP A 52 -21.98 -14.57 -9.38
N LYS A 53 -23.22 -14.12 -9.50
CA LYS A 53 -23.59 -12.91 -10.23
C LYS A 53 -23.64 -11.75 -9.25
N VAL A 54 -22.73 -10.81 -9.41
CA VAL A 54 -22.69 -9.59 -8.59
C VAL A 54 -23.18 -8.41 -9.40
N THR A 55 -24.06 -7.60 -8.83
CA THR A 55 -24.53 -6.35 -9.41
C THR A 55 -24.28 -5.20 -8.46
N VAL A 56 -23.90 -4.06 -9.01
CA VAL A 56 -23.69 -2.80 -8.30
C VAL A 56 -24.58 -1.75 -8.94
N ARG A 57 -25.46 -1.12 -8.16
CA ARG A 57 -26.45 -0.15 -8.66
C ARG A 57 -27.23 -0.72 -9.86
N GLY A 58 -27.62 -1.98 -9.82
CA GLY A 58 -28.35 -2.66 -10.89
C GLY A 58 -27.50 -3.11 -12.08
N ARG A 59 -26.26 -2.68 -12.21
CA ARG A 59 -25.36 -3.08 -13.30
C ARG A 59 -24.54 -4.31 -12.90
N LYS A 60 -24.54 -5.33 -13.75
CA LYS A 60 -23.72 -6.53 -13.53
C LYS A 60 -22.23 -6.16 -13.58
N ILE A 61 -21.50 -6.55 -12.56
CA ILE A 61 -20.04 -6.57 -12.57
C ILE A 61 -19.59 -8.00 -12.83
N ALA A 62 -18.74 -8.18 -13.81
CA ALA A 62 -18.19 -9.51 -14.14
C ALA A 62 -16.67 -9.40 -14.11
N ALA A 63 -16.01 -10.50 -13.78
CA ALA A 63 -14.63 -10.69 -14.20
C ALA A 63 -14.65 -10.77 -15.75
N GLY A 64 -14.77 -9.59 -16.39
CA GLY A 64 -14.41 -9.42 -17.80
C GLY A 64 -12.96 -9.81 -18.01
N ALA A 65 -12.46 -9.76 -19.24
CA ALA A 65 -11.04 -9.98 -19.55
C ALA A 65 -10.19 -9.38 -18.45
N LYS A 66 -9.24 -10.16 -17.89
CA LYS A 66 -8.39 -9.76 -16.74
C LYS A 66 -8.01 -8.30 -16.87
N ALA A 67 -8.48 -7.47 -15.94
CA ALA A 67 -8.17 -6.05 -15.98
C ALA A 67 -6.67 -5.89 -16.14
N LYS A 68 -6.24 -5.07 -17.09
CA LYS A 68 -4.82 -4.82 -17.35
C LYS A 68 -4.14 -4.44 -16.03
N ARG A 69 -3.10 -5.15 -15.65
CA ARG A 69 -2.32 -4.86 -14.47
C ARG A 69 -1.28 -3.81 -14.79
N TYR A 70 -1.11 -2.89 -13.86
CA TYR A 70 -0.14 -1.80 -13.93
C TYR A 70 0.84 -1.95 -12.78
N TYR A 71 2.12 -1.83 -13.06
CA TYR A 71 3.21 -1.79 -12.11
C TYR A 71 4.06 -0.59 -12.45
N ILE A 72 4.03 0.41 -11.60
CA ILE A 72 4.62 1.72 -11.85
C ILE A 72 5.66 2.00 -10.80
N MET A 73 6.83 2.43 -11.24
CA MET A 73 7.88 2.98 -10.41
C MET A 73 7.79 4.50 -10.48
N LEU A 74 7.31 5.11 -9.41
CA LEU A 74 7.26 6.55 -9.27
C LEU A 74 8.48 7.01 -8.46
N ASN A 75 9.29 7.90 -9.02
CA ASN A 75 10.21 8.69 -8.21
C ASN A 75 9.39 9.80 -7.53
N LYS A 76 8.89 9.51 -6.32
CA LYS A 76 8.05 10.45 -5.59
C LYS A 76 8.85 11.69 -5.21
N PRO A 77 8.46 12.89 -5.62
CA PRO A 77 9.12 14.12 -5.19
C PRO A 77 8.70 14.48 -3.76
N ARG A 78 9.47 15.37 -3.13
CA ARG A 78 9.10 16.00 -1.85
C ARG A 78 7.85 16.86 -2.03
N GLY A 79 7.13 17.08 -0.93
CA GLY A 79 5.93 17.91 -0.88
C GLY A 79 4.64 17.17 -1.23
N TYR A 80 4.70 15.91 -1.69
CA TYR A 80 3.53 15.10 -2.01
C TYR A 80 3.21 14.08 -0.92
N VAL A 81 1.95 14.04 -0.48
CA VAL A 81 1.47 13.03 0.48
C VAL A 81 1.21 11.71 -0.26
N THR A 82 1.61 10.59 0.34
CA THR A 82 1.35 9.25 -0.22
C THR A 82 -0.09 8.84 0.05
N THR A 83 -1.02 9.39 -0.71
CA THR A 83 -2.45 9.06 -0.70
C THR A 83 -3.05 9.20 -2.08
N MET A 84 -4.19 8.52 -2.32
CA MET A 84 -4.98 8.67 -3.55
C MET A 84 -6.10 9.70 -3.38
N SER A 85 -6.34 10.22 -2.18
CA SER A 85 -7.28 11.30 -1.90
C SER A 85 -6.81 12.00 -0.63
N ASP A 86 -6.81 13.32 -0.64
CA ASP A 86 -6.45 14.12 0.53
C ASP A 86 -7.57 15.12 0.84
N GLU A 87 -8.15 14.99 2.02
CA GLU A 87 -9.28 15.82 2.45
C GLU A 87 -8.86 17.25 2.83
N MET A 88 -7.55 17.43 3.07
CA MET A 88 -6.98 18.75 3.40
C MET A 88 -6.50 19.53 2.18
N GLY A 89 -6.73 19.03 0.96
CA GLY A 89 -6.32 19.69 -0.29
C GLY A 89 -4.82 19.77 -0.52
N ARG A 90 -4.01 18.95 0.19
CA ARG A 90 -2.55 18.90 -0.03
C ARG A 90 -2.22 18.14 -1.30
N LYS A 91 -1.15 18.50 -1.97
CA LYS A 91 -0.63 17.74 -3.12
C LYS A 91 -0.42 16.29 -2.74
N CYS A 92 -0.95 15.37 -3.54
CA CYS A 92 -0.84 13.94 -3.28
C CYS A 92 -0.38 13.16 -4.52
N VAL A 93 0.13 11.95 -4.32
CA VAL A 93 0.66 11.14 -5.42
C VAL A 93 -0.37 10.78 -6.49
N ALA A 94 -1.66 10.89 -6.20
CA ALA A 94 -2.71 10.71 -7.17
C ALA A 94 -2.59 11.67 -8.37
N GLU A 95 -2.13 12.91 -8.14
CA GLU A 95 -1.93 13.92 -9.18
C GLU A 95 -0.84 13.52 -10.18
N LEU A 96 0.18 12.79 -9.69
CA LEU A 96 1.33 12.37 -10.49
C LEU A 96 1.03 11.18 -11.41
N VAL A 97 -0.12 10.54 -11.23
CA VAL A 97 -0.50 9.32 -11.96
C VAL A 97 -1.91 9.41 -12.56
N LYS A 98 -2.46 10.61 -12.66
CA LYS A 98 -3.82 10.88 -13.19
C LYS A 98 -4.05 10.38 -14.62
N ASP A 99 -2.97 10.31 -15.41
CA ASP A 99 -3.04 9.90 -16.82
C ASP A 99 -3.06 8.35 -16.98
N ILE A 100 -2.94 7.61 -15.90
CA ILE A 100 -3.04 6.15 -15.95
C ILE A 100 -4.51 5.73 -16.01
N PRO A 101 -4.95 5.04 -17.08
CA PRO A 101 -6.36 4.69 -17.28
C PRO A 101 -6.77 3.47 -16.42
N ALA A 102 -6.38 3.47 -15.16
CA ALA A 102 -6.70 2.43 -14.18
C ALA A 102 -6.66 2.99 -12.77
N ARG A 103 -7.46 2.40 -11.89
CA ARG A 103 -7.40 2.70 -10.47
C ARG A 103 -6.19 2.03 -9.85
N ILE A 104 -5.09 2.76 -9.75
CA ILE A 104 -3.85 2.33 -9.07
C ILE A 104 -3.77 2.92 -7.66
N TYR A 105 -2.89 2.37 -6.83
CA TYR A 105 -2.64 2.83 -5.46
C TYR A 105 -1.19 2.54 -5.06
N PRO A 106 -0.64 3.29 -4.09
CA PRO A 106 0.74 3.12 -3.65
C PRO A 106 0.94 1.81 -2.88
N VAL A 107 2.11 1.21 -3.08
CA VAL A 107 2.60 0.01 -2.40
C VAL A 107 3.58 0.46 -1.32
N GLY A 108 3.07 0.63 -0.11
CA GLY A 108 3.79 1.29 0.98
C GLY A 108 3.61 2.82 0.96
N ARG A 109 4.43 3.50 1.75
CA ARG A 109 4.34 4.95 1.92
C ARG A 109 5.73 5.56 2.07
N LEU A 110 5.86 6.77 1.55
CA LEU A 110 6.91 7.72 1.88
C LEU A 110 6.24 8.97 2.47
N ASP A 111 6.88 9.59 3.44
CA ASP A 111 6.38 10.82 4.04
C ASP A 111 6.36 11.97 3.02
N ARG A 112 5.63 13.04 3.35
CA ARG A 112 5.49 14.20 2.46
C ARG A 112 6.84 14.76 2.03
N ASP A 113 7.77 14.87 2.98
CA ASP A 113 9.08 15.48 2.78
C ASP A 113 10.18 14.47 2.44
N SER A 114 9.82 13.18 2.32
CA SER A 114 10.67 12.12 1.77
C SER A 114 10.50 12.01 0.25
N GLU A 115 11.57 11.64 -0.44
CA GLU A 115 11.58 11.41 -1.89
C GLU A 115 12.14 10.03 -2.23
N GLY A 116 11.91 9.55 -3.45
CA GLY A 116 12.47 8.32 -3.96
C GLY A 116 11.44 7.33 -4.47
N LEU A 117 11.83 6.06 -4.55
CA LEU A 117 11.03 4.99 -5.14
C LEU A 117 9.74 4.72 -4.36
N LEU A 118 8.63 4.96 -5.02
CA LEU A 118 7.30 4.53 -4.60
C LEU A 118 6.69 3.66 -5.69
N LEU A 119 6.46 2.39 -5.38
CA LEU A 119 5.74 1.49 -6.28
C LEU A 119 4.25 1.79 -6.22
N MET A 120 3.59 1.75 -7.38
CA MET A 120 2.14 1.90 -7.49
C MET A 120 1.56 0.81 -8.40
N THR A 121 0.38 0.29 -8.06
CA THR A 121 -0.23 -0.81 -8.81
C THR A 121 -1.74 -0.88 -8.61
N ASN A 122 -2.43 -1.64 -9.47
CA ASN A 122 -3.79 -2.13 -9.25
C ASN A 122 -3.81 -3.63 -8.88
N ASP A 123 -2.65 -4.26 -8.68
CA ASP A 123 -2.53 -5.65 -8.26
C ASP A 123 -2.38 -5.76 -6.74
N GLY A 124 -3.48 -6.10 -6.05
CA GLY A 124 -3.50 -6.24 -4.60
C GLY A 124 -2.69 -7.40 -4.06
N GLU A 125 -2.45 -8.44 -4.86
CA GLU A 125 -1.61 -9.57 -4.47
C GLU A 125 -0.14 -9.17 -4.50
N PHE A 126 0.29 -8.49 -5.57
CA PHE A 126 1.62 -7.92 -5.66
C PHE A 126 1.88 -6.94 -4.51
N ALA A 127 0.96 -5.98 -4.29
CA ALA A 127 1.09 -5.02 -3.20
C ALA A 127 1.27 -5.71 -1.84
N ASN A 128 0.46 -6.73 -1.55
CA ASN A 128 0.57 -7.49 -0.31
C ASN A 128 1.90 -8.26 -0.21
N ARG A 129 2.38 -8.85 -1.31
CA ARG A 129 3.67 -9.57 -1.33
C ARG A 129 4.85 -8.66 -1.03
N VAL A 130 4.80 -7.41 -1.48
CA VAL A 130 5.88 -6.43 -1.26
C VAL A 130 5.81 -5.79 0.13
N THR A 131 4.59 -5.58 0.68
CA THR A 131 4.42 -4.82 1.93
C THR A 131 4.23 -5.66 3.17
N HIS A 132 3.83 -6.93 3.03
CA HIS A 132 3.53 -7.76 4.19
C HIS A 132 4.82 -8.14 4.95
N PRO A 133 4.88 -7.92 6.28
CA PRO A 133 6.09 -8.16 7.08
C PRO A 133 6.66 -9.57 6.93
N SER A 134 5.80 -10.61 6.81
CA SER A 134 6.24 -12.01 6.65
C SER A 134 6.98 -12.30 5.33
N LYS A 135 7.03 -11.35 4.41
CA LYS A 135 7.74 -11.50 3.13
C LYS A 135 9.15 -10.95 3.16
N HIS A 136 9.51 -10.27 4.24
CA HIS A 136 10.86 -9.76 4.49
C HIS A 136 11.49 -9.02 3.31
N VAL A 137 10.67 -8.24 2.57
CA VAL A 137 11.18 -7.41 1.47
C VAL A 137 11.95 -6.24 2.06
N TYR A 138 13.23 -6.19 1.75
CA TYR A 138 14.12 -5.13 2.23
C TYR A 138 13.75 -3.77 1.67
N LYS A 139 13.86 -2.75 2.51
CA LYS A 139 13.75 -1.34 2.15
C LYS A 139 15.03 -0.63 2.55
N VAL A 140 15.66 0.01 1.60
CA VAL A 140 16.91 0.75 1.84
C VAL A 140 16.59 2.24 1.84
N TYR A 141 16.96 2.90 2.93
CA TYR A 141 16.80 4.34 3.10
C TYR A 141 18.18 4.99 3.15
N ARG A 142 18.36 6.05 2.38
CA ARG A 142 19.50 6.94 2.51
C ARG A 142 19.07 8.15 3.32
N VAL A 143 19.64 8.32 4.51
CA VAL A 143 19.22 9.32 5.49
C VAL A 143 20.39 10.21 5.84
N THR A 144 20.22 11.53 5.70
CA THR A 144 21.19 12.50 6.21
C THR A 144 20.76 12.93 7.62
N VAL A 145 21.63 12.76 8.61
CA VAL A 145 21.38 13.13 9.99
C VAL A 145 22.33 14.24 10.46
N ARG A 146 21.82 15.11 11.30
CA ARG A 146 22.55 16.19 11.97
C ARG A 146 22.15 16.24 13.44
N PRO A 147 23.14 16.32 14.36
CA PRO A 147 24.59 16.19 14.16
C PRO A 147 24.98 14.81 13.64
N ALA A 148 26.25 14.62 13.24
CA ALA A 148 26.77 13.30 12.88
C ALA A 148 26.66 12.35 14.08
N ILE A 149 26.23 11.11 13.84
CA ILE A 149 26.11 10.09 14.90
C ILE A 149 27.50 9.55 15.29
N ASN A 150 27.61 9.14 16.56
CA ASN A 150 28.76 8.42 17.08
C ASN A 150 28.59 6.90 16.94
N GLU A 151 29.61 6.13 17.36
CA GLU A 151 29.59 4.67 17.25
C GLU A 151 28.56 4.03 18.19
N GLU A 152 28.33 4.59 19.38
CA GLU A 152 27.35 4.09 20.36
C GLU A 152 25.93 4.22 19.77
N GLN A 153 25.60 5.35 19.17
CA GLN A 153 24.33 5.59 18.48
C GLN A 153 24.16 4.64 17.28
N LEU A 154 25.25 4.37 16.54
CA LEU A 154 25.21 3.43 15.43
C LEU A 154 24.87 2.00 15.92
N VAL A 155 25.48 1.57 17.02
CA VAL A 155 25.20 0.27 17.65
C VAL A 155 23.75 0.20 18.16
N GLU A 156 23.28 1.27 18.83
CA GLU A 156 21.90 1.38 19.31
C GLU A 156 20.88 1.26 18.17
N MET A 157 21.06 2.03 17.09
CA MET A 157 20.21 1.94 15.90
C MET A 157 20.19 0.54 15.29
N SER A 158 21.33 -0.14 15.32
CA SER A 158 21.45 -1.49 14.73
C SER A 158 20.83 -2.58 15.60
N SER A 159 20.84 -2.42 16.93
CA SER A 159 20.30 -3.41 17.87
C SER A 159 18.78 -3.29 18.11
N GLY A 160 18.20 -2.21 17.63
CA GLY A 160 16.80 -1.86 17.83
C GLY A 160 16.60 -0.84 18.95
N MET A 161 15.92 0.23 18.60
CA MET A 161 15.65 1.40 19.45
C MET A 161 14.26 1.32 20.07
N VAL A 162 14.04 2.01 21.15
CA VAL A 162 12.70 2.23 21.72
C VAL A 162 12.13 3.53 21.13
N ILE A 163 11.07 3.41 20.31
CA ILE A 163 10.36 4.54 19.72
C ILE A 163 8.91 4.48 20.22
N ASP A 164 8.43 5.57 20.81
CA ASP A 164 7.08 5.67 21.38
C ASP A 164 6.75 4.50 22.34
N GLY A 165 7.73 4.11 23.17
CA GLY A 165 7.59 3.03 24.15
C GLY A 165 7.63 1.61 23.56
N LYS A 166 7.86 1.45 22.27
CA LYS A 166 7.95 0.16 21.58
C LYS A 166 9.36 -0.08 21.04
N LYS A 167 9.92 -1.26 21.36
CA LYS A 167 11.21 -1.65 20.80
C LYS A 167 11.05 -2.04 19.33
N THR A 168 11.85 -1.42 18.46
CA THR A 168 11.92 -1.78 17.03
C THR A 168 12.68 -3.09 16.82
N ALA A 169 12.47 -3.72 15.68
CA ALA A 169 13.35 -4.81 15.25
C ALA A 169 14.77 -4.26 14.96
N PRO A 170 15.80 -5.10 15.07
CA PRO A 170 17.15 -4.77 14.61
C PRO A 170 17.15 -4.33 13.13
N ALA A 171 17.98 -3.35 12.79
CA ALA A 171 18.16 -2.85 11.45
C ALA A 171 19.64 -2.94 11.05
N GLU A 172 19.91 -3.09 9.77
CA GLU A 172 21.27 -2.91 9.27
C GLU A 172 21.50 -1.45 8.99
N VAL A 173 22.44 -0.82 9.71
CA VAL A 173 22.78 0.59 9.58
C VAL A 173 24.24 0.72 9.19
N ARG A 174 24.51 1.44 8.10
CA ARG A 174 25.87 1.69 7.59
C ARG A 174 26.08 3.18 7.40
N VAL A 175 27.24 3.68 7.82
CA VAL A 175 27.67 5.03 7.49
C VAL A 175 28.19 5.03 6.05
N VAL A 176 27.52 5.78 5.19
CA VAL A 176 27.90 5.94 3.77
C VAL A 176 28.90 7.08 3.60
N GLN A 177 28.71 8.16 4.36
CA GLN A 177 29.54 9.35 4.27
C GLN A 177 29.53 10.09 5.60
N ARG A 178 30.71 10.56 6.04
CA ARG A 178 30.85 11.49 7.17
C ARG A 178 31.37 12.83 6.66
N GLU A 179 30.76 13.88 7.16
CA GLU A 179 31.17 15.27 6.93
C GLU A 179 31.13 16.01 8.26
N GLU A 180 31.72 17.17 8.29
CA GLU A 180 31.67 18.03 9.51
C GLU A 180 30.20 18.33 9.88
N GLY A 181 29.81 17.97 11.10
CA GLY A 181 28.48 18.21 11.65
C GLY A 181 27.34 17.39 11.03
N ARG A 182 27.61 16.45 10.11
CA ARG A 182 26.57 15.55 9.56
C ARG A 182 27.13 14.20 9.10
N CYS A 183 26.25 13.22 9.00
CA CYS A 183 26.59 11.99 8.28
C CYS A 183 25.40 11.49 7.43
N VAL A 184 25.73 10.69 6.42
CA VAL A 184 24.77 10.01 5.56
C VAL A 184 24.78 8.52 5.91
N LEU A 185 23.62 7.99 6.24
CA LEU A 185 23.42 6.60 6.59
C LEU A 185 22.67 5.86 5.49
N ALA A 186 22.99 4.58 5.30
CA ALA A 186 22.14 3.62 4.65
C ALA A 186 21.47 2.76 5.75
N ILE A 187 20.15 2.81 5.83
CA ILE A 187 19.36 2.05 6.81
C ILE A 187 18.55 1.01 6.02
N ILE A 188 18.76 -0.26 6.33
CA ILE A 188 18.08 -1.38 5.68
C ILE A 188 17.10 -1.98 6.67
N LEU A 189 15.82 -1.88 6.33
CA LEU A 189 14.70 -2.39 7.12
C LEU A 189 14.09 -3.62 6.45
N ARG A 190 13.62 -4.58 7.26
CA ARG A 190 12.93 -5.80 6.81
C ARG A 190 11.43 -5.72 7.07
#